data_153f2628b77dcb557deb4c507624818b
#
_entry.id   153f2628b77dcb557deb4c507624818b
#
_cell.length_a   1.000
_cell.length_b   1.000
_cell.length_c   1.000
_cell.angle_alpha   90.00
_cell.angle_beta   90.00
_cell.angle_gamma   90.00
#
_symmetry.space_group_name_H-M   'P 1'
#
loop_
_entity.id
_entity.type
_entity.pdbx_description
1 polymer ?
#
loop_
_entity_poly.entity_id
_entity_poly.type
_entity_poly.pdbx_seq_one_letter_code
_entity_poly.pdbx_strand_id
1 'polypeptide(L)'
;MRLLLNKDLKNVAMKFDLNEQIDCAIREKGAKSHLMDLEKEIQRRNGLWVRTVSIAASFLILLTIGIDVKLSADIREVGYSFNPVDGQSGGSEITALMESKEIDKALTKIDEARLVVAEEIANPVSDDPDYMTQLQMDEQELDLLEAVCYMRQGKYIKAKRALRQISKSSGHYSYEAEQLLSSL
;
A
#
# COMPACT_ATOMS: atom_id res chain seq x y z
N MET A 1 22.91 8.17 -2.63
CA MET A 1 22.52 9.52 -3.02
C MET A 1 23.59 10.37 -3.71
N ARG A 2 24.88 10.27 -3.31
CA ARG A 2 26.00 11.01 -3.98
C ARG A 2 26.34 10.58 -5.42
N LEU A 3 26.05 9.33 -5.80
CA LEU A 3 26.37 8.79 -7.14
C LEU A 3 25.38 9.26 -8.25
N LEU A 4 24.16 9.58 -7.90
CA LEU A 4 23.16 10.11 -8.86
C LEU A 4 23.42 11.57 -9.19
N LEU A 5 23.82 12.38 -8.20
CA LEU A 5 24.15 13.80 -8.40
C LEU A 5 25.34 14.01 -9.34
N ASN A 6 26.32 13.08 -9.32
CA ASN A 6 27.52 13.14 -10.15
C ASN A 6 27.25 12.79 -11.63
N LYS A 7 26.20 11.99 -11.88
CA LYS A 7 25.77 11.59 -13.23
C LYS A 7 25.03 12.76 -13.92
N ASP A 8 24.22 13.47 -13.17
CA ASP A 8 23.48 14.64 -13.67
C ASP A 8 24.40 15.83 -13.95
N LEU A 9 25.41 16.08 -13.12
CA LEU A 9 26.42 17.10 -13.34
C LEU A 9 27.29 16.82 -14.58
N LYS A 10 27.67 15.55 -14.83
CA LYS A 10 28.36 15.17 -16.06
C LYS A 10 27.51 15.36 -17.32
N ASN A 11 26.22 15.05 -17.24
CA ASN A 11 25.30 15.27 -18.37
C ASN A 11 25.06 16.74 -18.65
N VAL A 12 25.05 17.60 -17.63
CA VAL A 12 24.95 19.06 -17.79
C VAL A 12 26.24 19.65 -18.39
N ALA A 13 27.41 19.21 -17.91
CA ALA A 13 28.70 19.62 -18.46
C ALA A 13 28.86 19.21 -19.93
N MET A 14 28.47 17.99 -20.28
CA MET A 14 28.50 17.48 -21.65
C MET A 14 27.54 18.25 -22.60
N LYS A 15 26.41 18.73 -22.10
CA LYS A 15 25.50 19.61 -22.84
C LYS A 15 26.07 21.01 -23.10
N PHE A 16 26.81 21.57 -22.14
CA PHE A 16 27.48 22.87 -22.31
C PHE A 16 28.59 22.79 -23.36
N ASP A 17 29.41 21.76 -23.31
CA ASP A 17 30.50 21.53 -24.29
C ASP A 17 29.97 21.31 -25.71
N LEU A 18 28.84 20.61 -25.83
CA LEU A 18 28.16 20.39 -27.14
C LEU A 18 27.59 21.70 -27.71
N ASN A 19 27.02 22.56 -26.89
CA ASN A 19 26.50 23.86 -27.31
C ASN A 19 27.63 24.81 -27.77
N GLU A 20 28.76 24.80 -27.09
CA GLU A 20 29.92 25.63 -27.47
C GLU A 20 30.55 25.16 -28.78
N GLN A 21 30.61 23.86 -29.06
CA GLN A 21 31.06 23.29 -30.31
C GLN A 21 30.08 23.60 -31.46
N ILE A 22 28.77 23.61 -31.23
CA ILE A 22 27.74 23.98 -32.19
C ILE A 22 27.84 25.47 -32.55
N ASP A 23 28.03 26.35 -31.56
CA ASP A 23 28.18 27.79 -31.79
C ASP A 23 29.48 28.11 -32.60
N CYS A 24 30.54 27.37 -32.38
CA CYS A 24 31.78 27.48 -33.15
C CYS A 24 31.59 27.05 -34.62
N ALA A 25 30.88 25.94 -34.84
CA ALA A 25 30.56 25.43 -36.17
C ALA A 25 29.61 26.36 -36.96
N ILE A 26 28.71 27.06 -36.26
CA ILE A 26 27.79 28.06 -36.85
C ILE A 26 28.56 29.28 -37.38
N ARG A 27 29.55 29.74 -36.61
CA ARG A 27 30.36 30.89 -37.00
C ARG A 27 31.24 30.63 -38.23
N GLU A 28 31.74 29.40 -38.41
CA GLU A 28 32.66 29.06 -39.47
C GLU A 28 32.04 28.78 -40.85
N LYS A 29 30.81 28.30 -40.93
CA LYS A 29 30.29 27.70 -42.18
C LYS A 29 28.98 28.26 -42.73
N GLY A 30 28.42 29.34 -42.21
CA GLY A 30 27.15 29.89 -42.72
C GLY A 30 25.96 28.91 -42.63
N ALA A 31 26.05 27.91 -41.78
CA ALA A 31 25.10 26.78 -41.68
C ALA A 31 23.83 27.09 -40.91
N LYS A 32 23.44 28.37 -40.77
CA LYS A 32 22.22 28.77 -40.01
C LYS A 32 20.94 28.09 -40.52
N SER A 33 20.81 27.83 -41.81
CA SER A 33 19.62 27.18 -42.39
C SER A 33 19.52 25.70 -42.03
N HIS A 34 20.64 24.98 -42.09
CA HIS A 34 20.65 23.54 -41.72
C HIS A 34 20.43 23.26 -40.25
N LEU A 35 20.87 24.16 -39.38
CA LEU A 35 20.64 24.05 -37.93
C LEU A 35 19.20 24.34 -37.53
N MET A 36 18.53 25.30 -38.20
CA MET A 36 17.10 25.53 -37.96
C MET A 36 16.22 24.35 -38.39
N ASP A 37 16.61 23.63 -39.43
CA ASP A 37 15.87 22.44 -39.88
C ASP A 37 16.11 21.24 -38.93
N LEU A 38 17.35 21.06 -38.49
CA LEU A 38 17.68 20.05 -37.46
C LEU A 38 17.02 20.36 -36.12
N GLU A 39 16.97 21.59 -35.69
CA GLU A 39 16.31 22.02 -34.48
C GLU A 39 14.79 21.79 -34.53
N LYS A 40 14.15 22.09 -35.65
CA LYS A 40 12.74 21.76 -35.92
C LYS A 40 12.48 20.25 -35.93
N GLU A 41 13.38 19.48 -36.45
CA GLU A 41 13.25 18.02 -36.53
C GLU A 41 13.46 17.40 -35.13
N ILE A 42 14.40 17.89 -34.34
CA ILE A 42 14.61 17.50 -32.93
C ILE A 42 13.41 17.89 -32.05
N GLN A 43 12.89 19.11 -32.21
CA GLN A 43 11.69 19.56 -31.49
C GLN A 43 10.46 18.72 -31.87
N ARG A 44 10.31 18.37 -33.14
CA ARG A 44 9.20 17.51 -33.60
C ARG A 44 9.33 16.09 -33.09
N ARG A 45 10.53 15.52 -33.06
CA ARG A 45 10.80 14.18 -32.47
C ARG A 45 10.62 14.16 -30.98
N ASN A 46 11.12 15.16 -30.25
CA ASN A 46 10.93 15.30 -28.81
C ASN A 46 9.45 15.54 -28.47
N GLY A 47 8.73 16.32 -29.25
CA GLY A 47 7.30 16.54 -29.05
C GLY A 47 6.46 15.27 -29.25
N LEU A 48 6.80 14.42 -30.21
CA LEU A 48 6.17 13.12 -30.42
C LEU A 48 6.50 12.15 -29.28
N TRP A 49 7.76 12.11 -28.84
CA TRP A 49 8.20 11.25 -27.75
C TRP A 49 7.53 11.63 -26.40
N VAL A 50 7.46 12.92 -26.09
CA VAL A 50 6.78 13.40 -24.89
C VAL A 50 5.29 13.05 -24.92
N ARG A 51 4.63 13.16 -26.08
CA ARG A 51 3.21 12.78 -26.23
C ARG A 51 2.99 11.28 -26.04
N THR A 52 3.83 10.43 -26.63
CA THR A 52 3.70 8.98 -26.50
C THR A 52 3.99 8.51 -25.07
N VAL A 53 5.00 9.07 -24.40
CA VAL A 53 5.31 8.77 -23.00
C VAL A 53 4.18 9.25 -22.07
N SER A 54 3.61 10.43 -22.31
CA SER A 54 2.48 10.93 -21.50
C SER A 54 1.23 10.06 -21.65
N ILE A 55 0.93 9.58 -22.85
CA ILE A 55 -0.21 8.68 -23.09
C ILE A 55 0.02 7.34 -22.38
N ALA A 56 1.21 6.76 -22.49
CA ALA A 56 1.56 5.51 -21.84
C ALA A 56 1.51 5.63 -20.30
N ALA A 57 2.03 6.73 -19.75
CA ALA A 57 1.96 7.01 -18.32
C ALA A 57 0.51 7.16 -17.83
N SER A 58 -0.34 7.86 -18.58
CA SER A 58 -1.75 8.01 -18.27
C SER A 58 -2.50 6.67 -18.29
N PHE A 59 -2.20 5.81 -19.26
CA PHE A 59 -2.76 4.45 -19.32
C PHE A 59 -2.32 3.59 -18.12
N LEU A 60 -1.05 3.67 -17.73
CA LEU A 60 -0.55 2.95 -16.56
C LEU A 60 -1.22 3.43 -15.26
N ILE A 61 -1.42 4.74 -15.10
CA ILE A 61 -2.11 5.31 -13.95
C ILE A 61 -3.58 4.84 -13.92
N LEU A 62 -4.29 4.88 -15.04
CA LEU A 62 -5.67 4.41 -15.11
C LEU A 62 -5.79 2.90 -14.84
N LEU A 63 -4.83 2.10 -15.32
CA LEU A 63 -4.79 0.66 -15.06
C LEU A 63 -4.56 0.36 -13.58
N THR A 64 -3.63 1.06 -12.92
CA THR A 64 -3.38 0.88 -11.48
C THR A 64 -4.58 1.28 -10.64
N ILE A 65 -5.23 2.43 -10.95
CA ILE A 65 -6.44 2.86 -10.25
C ILE A 65 -7.59 1.85 -10.46
N GLY A 66 -7.75 1.35 -11.70
CA GLY A 66 -8.79 0.36 -12.00
C GLY A 66 -8.61 -0.96 -11.24
N ILE A 67 -7.37 -1.44 -11.13
CA ILE A 67 -7.03 -2.64 -10.35
C ILE A 67 -7.28 -2.42 -8.86
N ASP A 68 -6.86 -1.27 -8.31
CA ASP A 68 -7.06 -0.96 -6.90
C ASP A 68 -8.54 -0.85 -6.53
N VAL A 69 -9.36 -0.23 -7.39
CA VAL A 69 -10.82 -0.12 -7.16
C VAL A 69 -11.49 -1.49 -7.16
N LYS A 70 -11.17 -2.33 -8.15
CA LYS A 70 -11.72 -3.69 -8.22
C LYS A 70 -11.30 -4.52 -7.01
N LEU A 71 -10.00 -4.55 -6.71
CA LEU A 71 -9.46 -5.30 -5.59
C LEU A 71 -10.07 -4.85 -4.25
N SER A 72 -10.29 -3.54 -4.08
CA SER A 72 -10.94 -2.99 -2.89
C SER A 72 -12.41 -3.38 -2.79
N ALA A 73 -13.11 -3.56 -3.91
CA ALA A 73 -14.51 -4.01 -3.92
C ALA A 73 -14.61 -5.49 -3.54
N ASP A 74 -13.79 -6.32 -4.18
CA ASP A 74 -13.77 -7.77 -3.94
C ASP A 74 -13.44 -8.09 -2.47
N ILE A 75 -12.43 -7.41 -1.90
CA ILE A 75 -12.06 -7.61 -0.48
C ILE A 75 -13.15 -7.15 0.49
N ARG A 76 -13.89 -6.08 0.17
CA ARG A 76 -15.03 -5.65 1.01
C ARG A 76 -16.12 -6.70 1.03
N GLU A 77 -16.44 -7.28 -0.12
CA GLU A 77 -17.46 -8.32 -0.21
C GLU A 77 -17.10 -9.52 0.69
N VAL A 78 -15.85 -10.01 0.61
CA VAL A 78 -15.35 -11.06 1.49
C VAL A 78 -15.40 -10.63 2.96
N GLY A 79 -14.98 -9.41 3.29
CA GLY A 79 -15.00 -8.88 4.66
C GLY A 79 -16.42 -8.76 5.24
N TYR A 80 -17.43 -8.48 4.41
CA TYR A 80 -18.82 -8.44 4.86
C TYR A 80 -19.49 -9.82 4.90
N SER A 81 -19.03 -10.78 4.13
CA SER A 81 -19.50 -12.17 4.20
C SER A 81 -18.96 -12.94 5.41
N PHE A 82 -17.83 -12.47 5.97
CA PHE A 82 -17.25 -13.08 7.16
C PHE A 82 -17.89 -12.49 8.43
N ASN A 83 -18.55 -13.37 9.20
CA ASN A 83 -19.03 -13.06 10.56
C ASN A 83 -18.06 -13.68 11.56
N PRO A 84 -17.29 -12.85 12.31
CA PRO A 84 -16.48 -13.39 13.39
C PRO A 84 -17.39 -14.03 14.43
N VAL A 85 -16.98 -15.19 14.92
CA VAL A 85 -17.69 -15.89 16.02
C VAL A 85 -17.60 -15.01 17.27
N ASP A 86 -18.71 -14.85 17.98
CA ASP A 86 -18.77 -14.06 19.20
C ASP A 86 -17.78 -14.62 20.25
N GLY A 87 -16.62 -13.96 20.41
CA GLY A 87 -15.70 -14.21 21.50
C GLY A 87 -16.21 -13.60 22.81
N GLN A 88 -15.71 -14.08 23.93
CA GLN A 88 -16.17 -13.65 25.27
C GLN A 88 -15.64 -12.28 25.71
N SER A 89 -14.60 -11.76 25.05
CA SER A 89 -13.87 -10.55 25.48
C SER A 89 -14.20 -9.30 24.67
N GLY A 90 -15.33 -8.66 24.95
CA GLY A 90 -15.67 -7.35 24.34
C GLY A 90 -15.99 -7.39 22.84
N GLY A 91 -15.89 -8.56 22.22
CA GLY A 91 -16.14 -8.77 20.79
C GLY A 91 -17.54 -8.35 20.35
N SER A 92 -18.53 -8.44 21.21
CA SER A 92 -19.92 -8.08 20.91
C SER A 92 -20.10 -6.60 20.56
N GLU A 93 -19.43 -5.66 21.25
CA GLU A 93 -19.49 -4.23 20.93
C GLU A 93 -18.75 -3.92 19.63
N ILE A 94 -17.58 -4.50 19.45
CA ILE A 94 -16.78 -4.35 18.22
C ILE A 94 -17.55 -4.90 17.03
N THR A 95 -18.13 -6.09 17.16
CA THR A 95 -18.93 -6.73 16.11
C THR A 95 -20.16 -5.90 15.77
N ALA A 96 -20.87 -5.35 16.75
CA ALA A 96 -22.01 -4.46 16.54
C ALA A 96 -21.59 -3.18 15.75
N LEU A 97 -20.44 -2.59 16.08
CA LEU A 97 -19.90 -1.45 15.33
C LEU A 97 -19.52 -1.84 13.89
N MET A 98 -18.99 -3.04 13.69
CA MET A 98 -18.68 -3.56 12.35
C MET A 98 -19.95 -3.80 11.52
N GLU A 99 -21.03 -4.29 12.12
CA GLU A 99 -22.32 -4.48 11.47
C GLU A 99 -23.01 -3.15 11.13
N SER A 100 -22.92 -2.17 12.02
CA SER A 100 -23.43 -0.82 11.77
C SER A 100 -22.58 -0.03 10.74
N LYS A 101 -21.53 -0.62 10.19
CA LYS A 101 -20.55 -0.02 9.26
C LYS A 101 -19.73 1.14 9.86
N GLU A 102 -19.68 1.24 11.17
CA GLU A 102 -18.87 2.21 11.89
C GLU A 102 -17.43 1.69 12.10
N ILE A 103 -16.79 1.28 11.00
CA ILE A 103 -15.51 0.54 11.03
C ILE A 103 -14.38 1.33 11.70
N ASP A 104 -14.35 2.64 11.58
CA ASP A 104 -13.31 3.45 12.24
C ASP A 104 -13.48 3.45 13.77
N LYS A 105 -14.73 3.43 14.26
CA LYS A 105 -14.99 3.27 15.70
C LYS A 105 -14.65 1.86 16.18
N ALA A 106 -14.97 0.84 15.38
CA ALA A 106 -14.58 -0.54 15.67
C ALA A 106 -13.05 -0.67 15.82
N LEU A 107 -12.27 -0.07 14.91
CA LEU A 107 -10.80 -0.05 15.03
C LEU A 107 -10.33 0.64 16.29
N THR A 108 -10.94 1.77 16.66
CA THR A 108 -10.59 2.46 17.92
C THR A 108 -10.87 1.58 19.13
N LYS A 109 -11.99 0.86 19.14
CA LYS A 109 -12.34 -0.08 20.21
C LYS A 109 -11.40 -1.28 20.28
N ILE A 110 -10.95 -1.78 19.13
CA ILE A 110 -9.92 -2.83 19.06
C ILE A 110 -8.62 -2.33 19.70
N ASP A 111 -8.19 -1.11 19.39
CA ASP A 111 -6.99 -0.53 19.97
C ASP A 111 -7.12 -0.35 21.51
N GLU A 112 -8.29 0.11 22.00
CA GLU A 112 -8.58 0.21 23.42
C GLU A 112 -8.53 -1.16 24.11
N ALA A 113 -9.20 -2.17 23.54
CA ALA A 113 -9.22 -3.54 24.07
C ALA A 113 -7.82 -4.16 24.10
N ARG A 114 -7.02 -3.93 23.05
CA ARG A 114 -5.63 -4.42 22.98
C ARG A 114 -4.77 -3.85 24.10
N LEU A 115 -4.96 -2.58 24.48
CA LEU A 115 -4.24 -1.98 25.61
C LEU A 115 -4.58 -2.67 26.93
N VAL A 116 -5.87 -2.99 27.15
CA VAL A 116 -6.32 -3.72 28.34
C VAL A 116 -5.71 -5.12 28.39
N VAL A 117 -5.82 -5.89 27.30
CA VAL A 117 -5.26 -7.25 27.22
C VAL A 117 -3.73 -7.23 27.42
N ALA A 118 -3.03 -6.27 26.81
CA ALA A 118 -1.58 -6.13 26.98
C ALA A 118 -1.19 -5.79 28.42
N GLU A 119 -1.97 -4.96 29.14
CA GLU A 119 -1.76 -4.65 30.55
C GLU A 119 -1.99 -5.88 31.43
N GLU A 120 -3.04 -6.67 31.13
CA GLU A 120 -3.33 -7.91 31.84
C GLU A 120 -2.27 -9.00 31.60
N ILE A 121 -1.73 -9.10 30.40
CA ILE A 121 -0.59 -10.00 30.10
C ILE A 121 0.66 -9.55 30.85
N ALA A 122 0.92 -8.24 30.95
CA ALA A 122 2.08 -7.70 31.65
C ALA A 122 1.97 -7.85 33.17
N ASN A 123 0.76 -7.78 33.74
CA ASN A 123 0.47 -7.85 35.15
C ASN A 123 -0.73 -8.80 35.40
N PRO A 124 -0.54 -10.10 35.24
CA PRO A 124 -1.65 -11.05 35.30
C PRO A 124 -2.27 -11.08 36.72
N VAL A 125 -3.59 -11.05 36.76
CA VAL A 125 -4.36 -11.16 38.03
C VAL A 125 -4.28 -12.58 38.59
N SER A 126 -3.97 -13.56 37.74
CA SER A 126 -3.84 -14.97 38.10
C SER A 126 -2.64 -15.61 37.37
N ASP A 127 -1.89 -16.44 38.11
CA ASP A 127 -0.85 -17.29 37.54
C ASP A 127 -1.41 -18.59 36.91
N ASP A 128 -2.73 -18.70 36.76
CA ASP A 128 -3.38 -19.84 36.17
C ASP A 128 -3.02 -19.95 34.69
N PRO A 129 -2.47 -21.09 34.23
CA PRO A 129 -2.15 -21.31 32.80
C PRO A 129 -3.35 -21.16 31.87
N ASP A 130 -4.54 -21.52 32.31
CA ASP A 130 -5.77 -21.40 31.52
C ASP A 130 -6.14 -19.92 31.33
N TYR A 131 -5.94 -19.09 32.36
CA TYR A 131 -6.13 -17.63 32.25
C TYR A 131 -5.17 -16.98 31.27
N MET A 132 -3.88 -17.33 31.31
CA MET A 132 -2.90 -16.82 30.37
C MET A 132 -3.18 -17.29 28.94
N THR A 133 -3.65 -18.51 28.77
CA THR A 133 -4.07 -19.02 27.44
C THR A 133 -5.26 -18.24 26.89
N GLN A 134 -6.23 -17.91 27.76
CA GLN A 134 -7.38 -17.09 27.36
C GLN A 134 -6.95 -15.69 26.91
N LEU A 135 -6.07 -15.01 27.65
CA LEU A 135 -5.56 -13.69 27.25
C LEU A 135 -4.85 -13.71 25.88
N GLN A 136 -4.09 -14.78 25.61
CA GLN A 136 -3.46 -14.96 24.31
C GLN A 136 -4.49 -15.20 23.18
N MET A 137 -5.57 -15.90 23.48
CA MET A 137 -6.68 -16.08 22.53
C MET A 137 -7.40 -14.75 22.26
N ASP A 138 -7.63 -13.96 23.29
CA ASP A 138 -8.27 -12.64 23.18
C ASP A 138 -7.42 -11.68 22.32
N GLU A 139 -6.09 -11.67 22.50
CA GLU A 139 -5.18 -10.89 21.65
C GLU A 139 -5.28 -11.30 20.17
N GLN A 140 -5.29 -12.61 19.89
CA GLN A 140 -5.41 -13.11 18.54
C GLN A 140 -6.78 -12.84 17.91
N GLU A 141 -7.84 -12.86 18.70
CA GLU A 141 -9.19 -12.47 18.27
C GLU A 141 -9.21 -11.00 17.83
N LEU A 142 -8.61 -10.09 18.63
CA LEU A 142 -8.50 -8.68 18.28
C LEU A 142 -7.71 -8.48 16.97
N ASP A 143 -6.65 -9.24 16.75
CA ASP A 143 -5.87 -9.20 15.50
C ASP A 143 -6.72 -9.63 14.30
N LEU A 144 -7.55 -10.67 14.45
CA LEU A 144 -8.46 -11.11 13.39
C LEU A 144 -9.53 -10.06 13.11
N LEU A 145 -10.15 -9.49 14.15
CA LEU A 145 -11.15 -8.43 14.01
C LEU A 145 -10.56 -7.19 13.32
N GLU A 146 -9.33 -6.81 13.63
CA GLU A 146 -8.61 -5.73 12.95
C GLU A 146 -8.43 -6.02 11.45
N ALA A 147 -8.01 -7.25 11.12
CA ALA A 147 -7.85 -7.68 9.73
C ALA A 147 -9.19 -7.60 8.95
N VAL A 148 -10.29 -8.06 9.56
CA VAL A 148 -11.63 -7.97 8.96
C VAL A 148 -12.09 -6.52 8.81
N CYS A 149 -11.79 -5.64 9.77
CA CYS A 149 -12.03 -4.20 9.65
C CYS A 149 -11.31 -3.60 8.44
N TYR A 150 -10.03 -3.95 8.22
CA TYR A 150 -9.29 -3.53 7.02
C TYR A 150 -9.89 -4.09 5.72
N MET A 151 -10.41 -5.31 5.73
CA MET A 151 -11.12 -5.87 4.58
C MET A 151 -12.39 -5.05 4.28
N ARG A 152 -13.21 -4.78 5.27
CA ARG A 152 -14.45 -3.99 5.15
C ARG A 152 -14.19 -2.55 4.69
N GLN A 153 -13.00 -1.99 5.02
CA GLN A 153 -12.54 -0.70 4.49
C GLN A 153 -11.98 -0.79 3.05
N GLY A 154 -11.74 -1.98 2.51
CA GLY A 154 -11.10 -2.18 1.22
C GLY A 154 -9.59 -1.93 1.25
N LYS A 155 -8.96 -1.97 2.42
CA LYS A 155 -7.51 -1.76 2.61
C LYS A 155 -6.75 -3.09 2.42
N TYR A 156 -6.69 -3.57 1.17
CA TYR A 156 -6.14 -4.87 0.79
C TYR A 156 -4.76 -5.18 1.39
N ILE A 157 -3.81 -4.25 1.26
CA ILE A 157 -2.42 -4.49 1.71
C ILE A 157 -2.36 -4.68 3.23
N LYS A 158 -3.13 -3.87 3.98
CA LYS A 158 -3.17 -3.97 5.45
C LYS A 158 -3.84 -5.27 5.89
N ALA A 159 -5.02 -5.59 5.34
CA ALA A 159 -5.73 -6.83 5.62
C ALA A 159 -4.86 -8.06 5.32
N LYS A 160 -4.27 -8.12 4.13
CA LYS A 160 -3.40 -9.24 3.74
C LYS A 160 -2.16 -9.38 4.63
N ARG A 161 -1.60 -8.27 5.10
CA ARG A 161 -0.47 -8.31 6.04
C ARG A 161 -0.89 -8.87 7.39
N ALA A 162 -1.99 -8.37 7.97
CA ALA A 162 -2.52 -8.83 9.24
C ALA A 162 -2.88 -10.32 9.19
N LEU A 163 -3.65 -10.74 8.19
CA LEU A 163 -4.02 -12.15 8.01
C LEU A 163 -2.80 -13.07 7.86
N ARG A 164 -1.75 -12.63 7.15
CA ARG A 164 -0.50 -13.40 7.04
C ARG A 164 0.26 -13.53 8.36
N GLN A 165 0.15 -12.57 9.25
CA GLN A 165 0.76 -12.66 10.58
C GLN A 165 0.00 -13.69 11.42
N ILE A 166 -1.33 -13.63 11.43
CA ILE A 166 -2.18 -14.56 12.16
C ILE A 166 -2.02 -16.00 11.62
N SER A 167 -2.03 -16.22 10.31
CA SER A 167 -1.88 -17.56 9.71
C SER A 167 -0.54 -18.22 9.97
N LYS A 168 0.51 -17.43 10.26
CA LYS A 168 1.84 -17.95 10.61
C LYS A 168 2.01 -18.19 12.11
N SER A 169 1.18 -17.60 12.94
CA SER A 169 1.13 -17.92 14.35
C SER A 169 0.49 -19.31 14.49
N SER A 170 1.00 -20.15 15.41
CA SER A 170 0.35 -21.42 15.75
C SER A 170 -0.88 -21.22 16.64
N GLY A 171 -1.59 -20.12 16.45
CA GLY A 171 -2.67 -19.70 17.31
C GLY A 171 -4.03 -20.25 16.89
N HIS A 172 -5.04 -19.97 17.71
CA HIS A 172 -6.40 -20.48 17.54
C HIS A 172 -7.05 -20.05 16.23
N TYR A 173 -6.79 -18.81 15.77
CA TYR A 173 -7.39 -18.22 14.57
C TYR A 173 -6.53 -18.34 13.31
N SER A 174 -5.47 -19.18 13.34
CA SER A 174 -4.59 -19.38 12.18
C SER A 174 -5.32 -19.96 10.96
N TYR A 175 -6.26 -20.87 11.20
CA TYR A 175 -7.06 -21.52 10.15
C TYR A 175 -8.04 -20.55 9.48
N GLU A 176 -8.75 -19.75 10.26
CA GLU A 176 -9.68 -18.72 9.78
C GLU A 176 -8.93 -17.66 8.95
N ALA A 177 -7.76 -17.25 9.43
CA ALA A 177 -6.91 -16.33 8.70
C ALA A 177 -6.42 -16.90 7.36
N GLU A 178 -6.11 -18.19 7.31
CA GLU A 178 -5.72 -18.87 6.06
C GLU A 178 -6.89 -18.97 5.08
N GLN A 179 -8.09 -19.28 5.56
CA GLN A 179 -9.30 -19.26 4.73
C GLN A 179 -9.56 -17.88 4.14
N LEU A 180 -9.49 -16.82 4.96
CA LEU A 180 -9.66 -15.45 4.49
C LEU A 180 -8.57 -15.06 3.48
N LEU A 181 -7.31 -15.46 3.70
CA LEU A 181 -6.23 -15.24 2.74
C LEU A 181 -6.46 -15.93 1.40
N SER A 182 -7.04 -17.12 1.40
CA SER A 182 -7.32 -17.87 0.18
C SER A 182 -8.45 -17.28 -0.64
N SER A 183 -9.30 -16.46 -0.01
CA SER A 183 -10.42 -15.76 -0.66
C SER A 183 -10.05 -14.36 -1.19
N LEU A 184 -8.81 -13.89 -0.92
CA LEU A 184 -8.25 -12.61 -1.38
C LEU A 184 -7.38 -12.77 -2.63
#